data_3535e3980fbe53eac0af715f191eec26
#
_entry.id   3535e3980fbe53eac0af715f191eec26
#
_cell.length_a   1.000
_cell.length_b   1.000
_cell.length_c   1.000
_cell.angle_alpha   90.00
_cell.angle_beta   90.00
_cell.angle_gamma   90.00
#
_symmetry.space_group_name_H-M   'P 1'
#
loop_
_entity.id
_entity.type
_entity.pdbx_description
1 polymer ?
#
loop_
_entity_poly.entity_id
_entity_poly.type
_entity_poly.pdbx_seq_one_letter_code
_entity_poly.pdbx_strand_id
1 'polypeptide(L)'
;YPCAKVDTEYRIPNTVKEVRGGALRDVIHGFQKIYIPASVESFPCFSDSHGTSNLSEIEVDGQNKNYKSQDGVLYSKDMKRLLLYPFAKQDVSYSVPEGVDYIKDIIDVQHLKNIVLPKSLFQIYGHIIVENVYIDQTYDWYQSQQKAYHWVVESIIWNNTTIYVRDSQLRDYFMKKNAEQLEKYHATISEVYNW
;
A
#
# COMPACT_ATOMS: atom_id res chain seq x y z
N TYR A 1 -0.27 -25.30 -6.91
CA TYR A 1 0.71 -25.02 -7.97
C TYR A 1 1.97 -25.85 -7.70
N PRO A 2 2.53 -26.58 -8.70
CA PRO A 2 3.73 -27.38 -8.49
C PRO A 2 4.94 -26.51 -8.21
N CYS A 3 5.64 -26.74 -7.10
CA CYS A 3 6.79 -25.94 -6.65
C CYS A 3 8.00 -25.93 -7.61
N ALA A 4 8.01 -26.79 -8.64
CA ALA A 4 9.09 -26.89 -9.63
C ALA A 4 8.83 -26.10 -10.93
N LYS A 5 7.70 -25.38 -11.04
CA LYS A 5 7.39 -24.62 -12.25
C LYS A 5 8.04 -23.23 -12.17
N VAL A 6 8.79 -22.88 -13.19
CA VAL A 6 9.51 -21.58 -13.33
C VAL A 6 8.76 -20.61 -14.26
N ASP A 7 7.43 -20.61 -14.21
CA ASP A 7 6.66 -19.64 -14.99
C ASP A 7 6.79 -18.26 -14.31
N THR A 8 7.05 -17.23 -15.08
CA THR A 8 7.08 -15.84 -14.58
C THR A 8 5.68 -15.25 -14.42
N GLU A 9 4.68 -15.88 -15.05
CA GLU A 9 3.26 -15.48 -14.99
C GLU A 9 2.41 -16.63 -14.47
N TYR A 10 1.48 -16.31 -13.60
CA TYR A 10 0.49 -17.28 -13.13
C TYR A 10 -0.93 -16.77 -13.39
N ARG A 11 -1.71 -17.57 -14.11
CA ARG A 11 -3.12 -17.32 -14.33
C ARG A 11 -3.96 -18.23 -13.45
N ILE A 12 -4.71 -17.63 -12.53
CA ILE A 12 -5.64 -18.37 -11.67
C ILE A 12 -6.73 -18.95 -12.57
N PRO A 13 -7.03 -20.27 -12.47
CA PRO A 13 -8.07 -20.88 -13.30
C PRO A 13 -9.45 -20.25 -13.09
N ASN A 14 -10.25 -20.15 -14.18
CA ASN A 14 -11.59 -19.54 -14.16
C ASN A 14 -12.63 -20.31 -13.32
N THR A 15 -12.27 -21.46 -12.79
CA THR A 15 -13.11 -22.25 -11.86
C THR A 15 -12.86 -21.90 -10.39
N VAL A 16 -11.79 -21.15 -10.10
CA VAL A 16 -11.42 -20.77 -8.74
C VAL A 16 -12.28 -19.59 -8.29
N LYS A 17 -12.94 -19.72 -7.16
CA LYS A 17 -13.71 -18.66 -6.50
C LYS A 17 -12.99 -18.05 -5.31
N GLU A 18 -12.23 -18.87 -4.60
CA GLU A 18 -11.51 -18.44 -3.40
C GLU A 18 -10.05 -18.84 -3.50
N VAL A 19 -9.16 -17.88 -3.25
CA VAL A 19 -7.74 -18.10 -2.99
C VAL A 19 -7.52 -17.89 -1.50
N ARG A 20 -7.05 -18.90 -0.78
CA ARG A 20 -6.84 -18.82 0.67
C ARG A 20 -5.45 -18.31 1.02
N GLY A 21 -5.34 -17.72 2.20
CA GLY A 21 -4.05 -17.31 2.74
C GLY A 21 -3.07 -18.48 2.79
N GLY A 22 -1.87 -18.28 2.24
CA GLY A 22 -0.86 -19.32 2.09
C GLY A 22 -0.92 -20.13 0.78
N ALA A 23 -2.03 -20.10 0.01
CA ALA A 23 -2.13 -20.84 -1.25
C ALA A 23 -1.05 -20.48 -2.30
N LEU A 24 -0.52 -19.26 -2.23
CA LEU A 24 0.53 -18.76 -3.12
C LEU A 24 1.83 -18.44 -2.35
N ARG A 25 1.89 -18.66 -1.04
CA ARG A 25 3.00 -18.26 -0.18
C ARG A 25 4.36 -18.78 -0.67
N ASP A 26 4.46 -20.07 -0.94
CA ASP A 26 5.74 -20.71 -1.28
C ASP A 26 6.10 -20.58 -2.76
N VAL A 27 5.17 -20.11 -3.59
CA VAL A 27 5.36 -20.04 -5.05
C VAL A 27 5.38 -18.61 -5.59
N ILE A 28 4.97 -17.63 -4.78
CA ILE A 28 4.95 -16.20 -5.17
C ILE A 28 6.36 -15.65 -5.45
N HIS A 29 7.39 -16.30 -4.93
CA HIS A 29 8.78 -15.98 -5.21
C HIS A 29 9.19 -16.22 -6.67
N GLY A 30 8.48 -17.12 -7.37
CA GLY A 30 8.73 -17.41 -8.79
C GLY A 30 7.96 -16.52 -9.76
N PHE A 31 6.87 -15.88 -9.33
CA PHE A 31 6.02 -15.10 -10.24
C PHE A 31 6.36 -13.63 -10.24
N GLN A 32 6.41 -13.07 -11.45
CA GLN A 32 6.45 -11.62 -11.65
C GLN A 32 5.04 -11.05 -11.85
N LYS A 33 4.12 -11.85 -12.40
CA LYS A 33 2.75 -11.43 -12.72
C LYS A 33 1.72 -12.47 -12.29
N ILE A 34 0.62 -12.00 -11.72
CA ILE A 34 -0.57 -12.80 -11.40
C ILE A 34 -1.78 -12.23 -12.12
N TYR A 35 -2.52 -13.12 -12.81
CA TYR A 35 -3.81 -12.80 -13.39
C TYR A 35 -4.95 -13.35 -12.53
N ILE A 36 -5.87 -12.46 -12.11
CA ILE A 36 -7.05 -12.77 -11.29
C ILE A 36 -8.30 -12.76 -12.19
N PRO A 37 -8.93 -13.92 -12.46
CA PRO A 37 -10.09 -14.00 -13.34
C PRO A 37 -11.37 -13.44 -12.68
N ALA A 38 -12.41 -13.29 -13.51
CA ALA A 38 -13.73 -12.83 -13.08
C ALA A 38 -14.38 -13.73 -12.01
N SER A 39 -14.02 -15.02 -11.97
CA SER A 39 -14.57 -16.00 -11.01
C SER A 39 -14.10 -15.82 -9.57
N VAL A 40 -12.97 -15.15 -9.34
CA VAL A 40 -12.40 -15.01 -7.98
C VAL A 40 -13.21 -14.00 -7.18
N GLU A 41 -13.84 -14.51 -6.13
CA GLU A 41 -14.66 -13.76 -5.20
C GLU A 41 -13.89 -13.35 -3.94
N SER A 42 -12.88 -14.15 -3.54
CA SER A 42 -12.00 -13.89 -2.39
C SER A 42 -10.54 -14.11 -2.75
N PHE A 43 -9.72 -13.09 -2.51
CA PHE A 43 -8.29 -13.12 -2.74
C PHE A 43 -7.57 -12.60 -1.48
N PRO A 44 -6.67 -13.38 -0.87
CA PRO A 44 -5.95 -12.95 0.30
C PRO A 44 -4.99 -11.82 -0.10
N CYS A 45 -4.99 -10.76 0.65
CA CYS A 45 -3.92 -9.80 0.58
C CYS A 45 -2.73 -10.42 1.30
N PHE A 46 -1.67 -10.69 0.58
CA PHE A 46 -0.44 -11.20 1.18
C PHE A 46 0.27 -10.04 1.89
N SER A 47 0.28 -10.06 3.20
CA SER A 47 1.34 -9.39 3.92
C SER A 47 2.54 -10.34 3.91
N ASP A 48 3.32 -10.32 2.85
CA ASP A 48 4.61 -11.01 2.88
C ASP A 48 5.55 -10.17 3.72
N SER A 49 5.58 -10.49 5.00
CA SER A 49 6.45 -9.87 6.01
C SER A 49 7.95 -10.11 5.76
N HIS A 50 8.34 -10.66 4.61
CA HIS A 50 9.71 -11.13 4.42
C HIS A 50 10.41 -10.72 3.11
N GLY A 51 9.87 -9.77 2.36
CA GLY A 51 10.65 -9.08 1.30
C GLY A 51 11.23 -9.95 0.18
N THR A 52 10.62 -11.09 -0.11
CA THR A 52 11.19 -12.07 -1.04
C THR A 52 10.35 -12.36 -2.28
N SER A 53 9.23 -11.68 -2.44
CA SER A 53 8.36 -11.87 -3.61
C SER A 53 8.93 -11.19 -4.85
N ASN A 54 8.95 -11.90 -5.98
CA ASN A 54 9.29 -11.32 -7.29
C ASN A 54 8.08 -10.67 -7.98
N LEU A 55 6.92 -10.64 -7.31
CA LEU A 55 5.70 -10.09 -7.88
C LEU A 55 5.84 -8.60 -8.16
N SER A 56 5.70 -8.22 -9.41
CA SER A 56 5.79 -6.84 -9.90
C SER A 56 4.48 -6.33 -10.49
N GLU A 57 3.55 -7.23 -10.84
CA GLU A 57 2.31 -6.87 -11.52
C GLU A 57 1.14 -7.78 -11.13
N ILE A 58 -0.02 -7.16 -10.91
CA ILE A 58 -1.30 -7.86 -10.76
C ILE A 58 -2.25 -7.37 -11.84
N GLU A 59 -2.81 -8.31 -12.59
CA GLU A 59 -3.85 -8.04 -13.58
C GLU A 59 -5.16 -8.67 -13.14
N VAL A 60 -6.25 -7.91 -13.17
CA VAL A 60 -7.58 -8.38 -12.80
C VAL A 60 -8.50 -8.29 -14.02
N ASP A 61 -9.24 -9.37 -14.29
CA ASP A 61 -10.27 -9.40 -15.32
C ASP A 61 -11.27 -8.26 -15.12
N GLY A 62 -11.56 -7.49 -16.18
CA GLY A 62 -12.48 -6.35 -16.12
C GLY A 62 -13.90 -6.70 -15.65
N GLN A 63 -14.31 -7.97 -15.81
CA GLN A 63 -15.62 -8.49 -15.35
C GLN A 63 -15.59 -8.98 -13.88
N ASN A 64 -14.43 -8.99 -13.22
CA ASN A 64 -14.37 -9.31 -11.80
C ASN A 64 -15.22 -8.31 -11.01
N LYS A 65 -16.06 -8.81 -10.08
CA LYS A 65 -17.02 -7.99 -9.33
C LYS A 65 -16.45 -7.40 -8.05
N ASN A 66 -15.36 -7.96 -7.54
CA ASN A 66 -14.82 -7.63 -6.22
C ASN A 66 -13.51 -6.86 -6.29
N TYR A 67 -12.76 -7.04 -7.38
CA TYR A 67 -11.41 -6.52 -7.53
C TYR A 67 -11.23 -5.75 -8.84
N LYS A 68 -10.24 -4.89 -8.83
CA LYS A 68 -9.73 -4.17 -10.00
C LYS A 68 -8.22 -4.02 -9.86
N SER A 69 -7.50 -4.05 -10.96
CA SER A 69 -6.11 -3.59 -10.98
C SER A 69 -5.99 -2.28 -11.74
N GLN A 70 -5.08 -1.45 -11.27
CA GLN A 70 -4.64 -0.25 -11.98
C GLN A 70 -3.12 -0.16 -11.84
N ASP A 71 -2.44 -0.02 -12.96
CA ASP A 71 -0.96 0.05 -13.03
C ASP A 71 -0.27 -1.10 -12.29
N GLY A 72 -0.85 -2.31 -12.37
CA GLY A 72 -0.32 -3.50 -11.73
C GLY A 72 -0.58 -3.61 -10.22
N VAL A 73 -1.27 -2.66 -9.61
CA VAL A 73 -1.63 -2.62 -8.18
C VAL A 73 -3.05 -3.13 -8.00
N LEU A 74 -3.30 -3.90 -6.94
CA LEU A 74 -4.61 -4.47 -6.62
C LEU A 74 -5.44 -3.56 -5.74
N TYR A 75 -6.67 -3.32 -6.17
CA TYR A 75 -7.69 -2.56 -5.45
C TYR A 75 -8.97 -3.34 -5.26
N SER A 76 -9.81 -2.88 -4.33
CA SER A 76 -11.23 -3.21 -4.34
C SER A 76 -11.89 -2.70 -5.63
N LYS A 77 -13.00 -3.31 -6.05
CA LYS A 77 -13.68 -2.96 -7.31
C LYS A 77 -14.10 -1.49 -7.39
N ASP A 78 -14.51 -0.92 -6.27
CA ASP A 78 -14.92 0.48 -6.11
C ASP A 78 -13.75 1.47 -5.98
N MET A 79 -12.51 0.98 -6.06
CA MET A 79 -11.28 1.76 -5.89
C MET A 79 -11.14 2.46 -4.52
N LYS A 80 -11.92 2.05 -3.51
CA LYS A 80 -11.83 2.62 -2.17
C LYS A 80 -10.66 2.07 -1.36
N ARG A 81 -10.23 0.86 -1.68
CA ARG A 81 -9.17 0.18 -0.91
C ARG A 81 -8.01 -0.21 -1.81
N LEU A 82 -6.81 0.22 -1.47
CA LEU A 82 -5.58 -0.37 -1.97
C LEU A 82 -5.32 -1.66 -1.17
N LEU A 83 -5.36 -2.80 -1.85
CA LEU A 83 -5.31 -4.12 -1.21
C LEU A 83 -3.92 -4.75 -1.26
N LEU A 84 -3.20 -4.55 -2.36
CA LEU A 84 -1.85 -5.08 -2.52
C LEU A 84 -1.04 -4.24 -3.51
N TYR A 85 0.06 -3.66 -3.03
CA TYR A 85 1.10 -3.09 -3.87
C TYR A 85 2.19 -4.14 -4.07
N PRO A 86 2.51 -4.53 -5.32
CA PRO A 86 3.48 -5.60 -5.58
C PRO A 86 4.89 -5.24 -5.10
N PHE A 87 5.53 -6.17 -4.39
CA PHE A 87 6.83 -5.99 -3.76
C PHE A 87 7.95 -5.61 -4.74
N ALA A 88 8.04 -6.32 -5.88
CA ALA A 88 9.09 -6.11 -6.89
C ALA A 88 8.70 -5.12 -7.99
N LYS A 89 7.65 -4.32 -7.77
CA LYS A 89 7.27 -3.26 -8.70
C LYS A 89 8.39 -2.22 -8.81
N GLN A 90 8.69 -1.78 -10.03
CA GLN A 90 9.88 -0.97 -10.33
C GLN A 90 9.67 0.55 -10.13
N ASP A 91 8.53 0.96 -9.60
CA ASP A 91 8.26 2.38 -9.37
C ASP A 91 9.18 2.94 -8.29
N VAL A 92 9.79 4.08 -8.56
CA VAL A 92 10.53 4.87 -7.56
C VAL A 92 9.58 5.77 -6.77
N SER A 93 8.49 6.20 -7.41
CA SER A 93 7.47 7.07 -6.82
C SER A 93 6.08 6.55 -7.18
N TYR A 94 5.17 6.59 -6.22
CA TYR A 94 3.79 6.16 -6.43
C TYR A 94 2.80 7.14 -5.79
N SER A 95 1.83 7.59 -6.59
CA SER A 95 0.71 8.39 -6.08
C SER A 95 -0.51 7.50 -5.93
N VAL A 96 -0.95 7.32 -4.70
CA VAL A 96 -2.19 6.57 -4.43
C VAL A 96 -3.36 7.36 -5.00
N PRO A 97 -4.23 6.74 -5.80
CA PRO A 97 -5.35 7.43 -6.45
C PRO A 97 -6.28 8.14 -5.46
N GLU A 98 -6.76 9.33 -5.84
CA GLU A 98 -7.81 10.00 -5.08
C GLU A 98 -9.09 9.15 -5.01
N GLY A 99 -9.76 9.20 -3.86
CA GLY A 99 -10.89 8.36 -3.55
C GLY A 99 -10.54 7.08 -2.80
N VAL A 100 -9.25 6.68 -2.77
CA VAL A 100 -8.80 5.61 -1.87
C VAL A 100 -8.85 6.12 -0.44
N ASP A 101 -9.61 5.44 0.41
CA ASP A 101 -9.79 5.78 1.83
C ASP A 101 -9.12 4.78 2.77
N TYR A 102 -8.70 3.62 2.24
CA TYR A 102 -8.06 2.56 3.00
C TYR A 102 -6.85 1.99 2.24
N ILE A 103 -5.71 1.89 2.94
CA ILE A 103 -4.51 1.22 2.43
C ILE A 103 -4.20 0.04 3.34
N LYS A 104 -4.03 -1.12 2.73
CA LYS A 104 -3.40 -2.26 3.38
C LYS A 104 -1.89 -2.17 3.20
N ASP A 105 -1.14 -2.86 4.00
CA ASP A 105 0.32 -2.83 4.06
C ASP A 105 1.06 -2.50 2.74
N ILE A 106 1.95 -1.52 2.79
CA ILE A 106 2.99 -1.28 1.79
C ILE A 106 4.33 -1.42 2.53
N ILE A 107 4.68 -2.67 2.82
CA ILE A 107 5.86 -3.01 3.62
C ILE A 107 7.00 -3.37 2.67
N ASP A 108 8.17 -2.79 2.93
CA ASP A 108 9.46 -3.20 2.38
C ASP A 108 9.47 -3.38 0.85
N VAL A 109 8.83 -2.43 0.16
CA VAL A 109 8.75 -2.44 -1.31
C VAL A 109 10.12 -2.07 -1.88
N GLN A 110 10.70 -2.97 -2.67
CA GLN A 110 12.11 -2.96 -3.05
C GLN A 110 12.62 -1.67 -3.69
N HIS A 111 11.80 -1.01 -4.50
CA HIS A 111 12.21 0.14 -5.31
C HIS A 111 11.49 1.45 -4.94
N LEU A 112 10.38 1.36 -4.23
CA LEU A 112 9.55 2.52 -3.91
C LEU A 112 10.22 3.38 -2.84
N LYS A 113 10.56 4.62 -3.22
CA LYS A 113 11.17 5.60 -2.32
C LYS A 113 10.18 6.66 -1.86
N ASN A 114 9.26 7.02 -2.73
CA ASN A 114 8.33 8.12 -2.51
C ASN A 114 6.90 7.64 -2.66
N ILE A 115 6.03 8.00 -1.70
CA ILE A 115 4.60 7.77 -1.81
C ILE A 115 3.83 9.06 -1.54
N VAL A 116 2.85 9.37 -2.40
CA VAL A 116 1.88 10.45 -2.19
C VAL A 116 0.58 9.83 -1.73
N LEU A 117 0.11 10.23 -0.55
CA LEU A 117 -1.13 9.78 0.03
C LEU A 117 -2.29 10.70 -0.37
N PRO A 118 -3.46 10.15 -0.76
CA PRO A 118 -4.59 10.95 -1.21
C PRO A 118 -5.27 11.69 -0.06
N LYS A 119 -5.95 12.79 -0.37
CA LYS A 119 -6.75 13.55 0.62
C LYS A 119 -7.86 12.70 1.25
N SER A 120 -8.40 11.76 0.48
CA SER A 120 -9.45 10.86 0.92
C SER A 120 -9.01 9.78 1.91
N LEU A 121 -7.70 9.59 2.12
CA LEU A 121 -7.19 8.50 2.95
C LEU A 121 -7.66 8.64 4.40
N PHE A 122 -8.30 7.58 4.87
CA PHE A 122 -8.86 7.52 6.22
C PHE A 122 -8.11 6.55 7.14
N GLN A 123 -7.60 5.43 6.59
CA GLN A 123 -6.95 4.40 7.38
C GLN A 123 -5.82 3.69 6.63
N ILE A 124 -4.75 3.43 7.35
CA ILE A 124 -3.70 2.48 6.97
C ILE A 124 -3.75 1.31 7.94
N TYR A 125 -3.87 0.10 7.40
CA TYR A 125 -3.77 -1.13 8.17
C TYR A 125 -2.40 -1.76 7.95
N GLY A 126 -1.54 -1.67 8.96
CA GLY A 126 -0.14 -2.08 8.91
C GLY A 126 0.80 -0.89 8.73
N HIS A 127 1.81 -1.03 7.90
CA HIS A 127 2.88 -0.03 7.76
C HIS A 127 3.12 0.36 6.30
N ILE A 128 3.54 1.61 6.10
CA ILE A 128 4.13 2.08 4.85
C ILE A 128 5.60 2.35 5.14
N ILE A 129 6.50 1.56 4.55
CA ILE A 129 7.94 1.67 4.77
C ILE A 129 8.59 2.16 3.48
N VAL A 130 8.81 3.47 3.40
CA VAL A 130 9.47 4.15 2.28
C VAL A 130 10.33 5.31 2.80
N GLU A 131 11.19 5.86 1.96
CA GLU A 131 12.05 7.00 2.35
C GLU A 131 11.23 8.27 2.59
N ASN A 132 10.27 8.57 1.71
CA ASN A 132 9.51 9.82 1.72
C ASN A 132 8.00 9.57 1.59
N VAL A 133 7.23 10.17 2.49
CA VAL A 133 5.76 10.12 2.49
C VAL A 133 5.21 11.53 2.36
N TYR A 134 4.39 11.78 1.36
CA TYR A 134 3.76 13.07 1.09
C TYR A 134 2.29 13.03 1.48
N ILE A 135 1.86 13.93 2.36
CA ILE A 135 0.50 14.02 2.89
C ILE A 135 -0.13 15.33 2.44
N ASP A 136 -1.14 15.27 1.58
CA ASP A 136 -1.85 16.43 1.05
C ASP A 136 -3.16 16.72 1.81
N GLN A 137 -3.15 16.53 3.11
CA GLN A 137 -4.27 16.82 4.00
C GLN A 137 -4.03 18.11 4.78
N THR A 138 -5.13 18.79 5.19
CA THR A 138 -5.06 19.95 6.07
C THR A 138 -5.29 19.59 7.53
N TYR A 139 -4.84 20.44 8.43
CA TYR A 139 -5.09 20.28 9.87
C TYR A 139 -6.59 20.23 10.18
N ASP A 140 -7.39 21.10 9.56
CA ASP A 140 -8.85 21.15 9.78
C ASP A 140 -9.53 19.84 9.34
N TRP A 141 -9.13 19.32 8.17
CA TRP A 141 -9.65 18.05 7.71
C TRP A 141 -9.25 16.92 8.66
N TYR A 142 -7.98 16.88 9.07
CA TYR A 142 -7.48 15.91 10.03
C TYR A 142 -8.25 15.97 11.37
N GLN A 143 -8.51 17.15 11.92
CA GLN A 143 -9.29 17.32 13.14
C GLN A 143 -10.75 16.88 12.98
N SER A 144 -11.35 17.08 11.82
CA SER A 144 -12.73 16.63 11.55
C SER A 144 -12.87 15.10 11.60
N GLN A 145 -11.78 14.36 11.39
CA GLN A 145 -11.74 12.89 11.39
C GLN A 145 -11.27 12.29 12.72
N GLN A 146 -11.30 13.01 13.81
CA GLN A 146 -10.65 12.76 15.13
C GLN A 146 -10.64 11.33 15.69
N LYS A 147 -11.50 10.44 15.27
CA LYS A 147 -11.59 9.07 15.81
C LYS A 147 -10.77 8.02 15.04
N ALA A 148 -10.36 8.28 13.81
CA ALA A 148 -9.78 7.27 12.94
C ALA A 148 -8.29 7.50 12.61
N TYR A 149 -7.83 8.74 12.67
CA TYR A 149 -6.54 9.15 12.13
C TYR A 149 -5.31 8.90 13.00
N HIS A 150 -5.48 8.48 14.25
CA HIS A 150 -4.34 8.14 15.12
C HIS A 150 -3.39 7.12 14.48
N TRP A 151 -3.94 6.23 13.68
CA TRP A 151 -3.21 5.11 13.08
C TRP A 151 -2.43 5.46 11.80
N VAL A 152 -2.78 6.53 11.09
CA VAL A 152 -2.10 6.85 9.82
C VAL A 152 -0.67 7.27 10.07
N VAL A 153 -0.43 8.21 10.99
CA VAL A 153 0.92 8.72 11.25
C VAL A 153 1.81 7.66 11.89
N GLU A 154 1.29 6.91 12.85
CA GLU A 154 2.03 5.81 13.49
C GLU A 154 2.40 4.70 12.50
N SER A 155 1.57 4.48 11.48
CA SER A 155 1.81 3.48 10.43
C SER A 155 2.86 3.91 9.40
N ILE A 156 3.23 5.18 9.34
CA ILE A 156 4.21 5.71 8.38
C ILE A 156 5.51 6.21 9.03
N ILE A 157 5.56 6.33 10.36
CA ILE A 157 6.79 6.67 11.08
C ILE A 157 7.65 5.41 11.18
N TRP A 158 8.70 5.35 10.37
CA TRP A 158 9.65 4.25 10.33
C TRP A 158 11.08 4.76 10.18
N ASN A 159 12.07 3.88 10.28
CA ASN A 159 13.48 4.23 10.24
C ASN A 159 13.85 5.19 9.10
N ASN A 160 14.30 6.39 9.44
CA ASN A 160 14.74 7.44 8.54
C ASN A 160 13.66 7.95 7.55
N THR A 161 12.38 7.70 7.79
CA THR A 161 11.30 8.23 6.95
C THR A 161 11.19 9.75 7.09
N THR A 162 11.08 10.45 5.96
CA THR A 162 10.72 11.87 5.95
C THR A 162 9.25 12.02 5.54
N ILE A 163 8.46 12.67 6.39
CA ILE A 163 7.05 12.96 6.13
C ILE A 163 6.94 14.41 5.67
N TYR A 164 6.40 14.63 4.50
CA TYR A 164 6.16 15.95 3.91
C TYR A 164 4.69 16.31 4.03
N VAL A 165 4.41 17.48 4.56
CA VAL A 165 3.07 18.04 4.68
C VAL A 165 3.04 19.45 4.10
N ARG A 166 1.90 19.88 3.56
CA ARG A 166 1.70 21.27 3.05
C ARG A 166 1.21 22.22 4.13
N ASP A 167 0.66 21.72 5.19
CA ASP A 167 -0.01 22.48 6.25
C ASP A 167 0.90 22.59 7.48
N SER A 168 1.32 23.81 7.82
CA SER A 168 2.21 24.05 8.96
C SER A 168 1.58 23.68 10.30
N GLN A 169 0.25 23.83 10.44
CA GLN A 169 -0.46 23.46 11.67
C GLN A 169 -0.49 21.93 11.81
N LEU A 170 -0.68 21.23 10.69
CA LEU A 170 -0.62 19.76 10.68
C LEU A 170 0.78 19.25 11.02
N ARG A 171 1.83 19.88 10.47
CA ARG A 171 3.23 19.59 10.81
C ARG A 171 3.46 19.71 12.33
N ASP A 172 3.12 20.86 12.89
CA ASP A 172 3.38 21.16 14.30
C ASP A 172 2.58 20.20 15.23
N TYR A 173 1.36 19.87 14.82
CA TYR A 173 0.55 18.88 15.52
C TYR A 173 1.20 17.49 15.51
N PHE A 174 1.65 17.00 14.35
CA PHE A 174 2.31 15.71 14.22
C PHE A 174 3.63 15.66 14.98
N MET A 175 4.45 16.70 14.90
CA MET A 175 5.71 16.78 15.64
C MET A 175 5.48 16.69 17.14
N LYS A 176 4.52 17.44 17.66
CA LYS A 176 4.19 17.42 19.09
C LYS A 176 3.65 16.08 19.56
N LYS A 177 2.76 15.48 18.75
CA LYS A 177 2.06 14.25 19.14
C LYS A 177 2.94 13.02 19.07
N ASN A 178 3.88 12.98 18.13
CA ASN A 178 4.68 11.80 17.83
C ASN A 178 6.18 11.99 18.13
N ALA A 179 6.52 12.93 19.01
CA ALA A 179 7.92 13.30 19.29
C ALA A 179 8.80 12.09 19.67
N GLU A 180 8.30 11.22 20.52
CA GLU A 180 9.01 10.03 20.99
C GLU A 180 9.26 9.04 19.82
N GLN A 181 8.26 8.80 18.97
CA GLN A 181 8.38 7.90 17.83
C GLN A 181 9.30 8.49 16.76
N LEU A 182 9.21 9.79 16.48
CA LEU A 182 10.11 10.47 15.55
C LEU A 182 11.57 10.35 15.97
N GLU A 183 11.86 10.57 17.25
CA GLU A 183 13.20 10.38 17.79
C GLU A 183 13.67 8.92 17.70
N LYS A 184 12.83 7.99 18.15
CA LYS A 184 13.14 6.54 18.16
C LYS A 184 13.48 6.01 16.77
N TYR A 185 12.76 6.44 15.75
CA TYR A 185 12.92 5.95 14.38
C TYR A 185 13.75 6.89 13.49
N HIS A 186 14.32 7.96 14.06
CA HIS A 186 15.04 8.99 13.30
C HIS A 186 14.24 9.55 12.13
N ALA A 187 12.90 9.59 12.29
CA ALA A 187 12.00 10.10 11.29
C ALA A 187 11.87 11.63 11.42
N THR A 188 11.59 12.31 10.31
CA THR A 188 11.43 13.76 10.28
C THR A 188 10.10 14.18 9.67
N ILE A 189 9.61 15.36 10.04
CA ILE A 189 8.45 15.98 9.41
C ILE A 189 8.87 17.34 8.85
N SER A 190 8.64 17.54 7.57
CA SER A 190 8.99 18.76 6.84
C SER A 190 7.77 19.37 6.17
N GLU A 191 7.74 20.71 6.12
CA GLU A 191 6.75 21.45 5.34
C GLU A 191 7.26 21.67 3.92
N VAL A 192 6.42 21.36 2.92
CA VAL A 192 6.74 21.55 1.51
C VAL A 192 5.52 22.11 0.78
N TYR A 193 5.70 23.18 0.04
CA TYR A 193 4.60 23.86 -0.66
C TYR A 193 4.32 23.32 -2.06
N ASN A 194 5.29 22.66 -2.69
CA ASN A 194 5.17 22.13 -4.06
C ASN A 194 5.75 20.71 -4.14
N TRP A 195 4.94 19.75 -4.59
CA TRP A 195 5.35 18.42 -5.05
C TRP A 195 4.47 17.94 -6.20
#